data_ab2780d5ab6785b86b082693d552835f
#
_entry.id   ab2780d5ab6785b86b082693d552835f
#
_cell.length_a   1.000
_cell.length_b   1.000
_cell.length_c   1.000
_cell.angle_alpha   90.00
_cell.angle_beta   90.00
_cell.angle_gamma   90.00
#
_symmetry.space_group_name_H-M   'P 1'
#
loop_
_entity.id
_entity.type
_entity.pdbx_description
1 polymer ?
#
loop_
_entity_poly.entity_id
_entity_poly.type
_entity_poly.pdbx_seq_one_letter_code
_entity_poly.pdbx_strand_id
1 'polypeptide(L)'
;MSVFLLSTSFLFFLMSCSGPKNSQRNAFKENEYRRLMERQKNSALAAAEEEALKRKSELTAEEYERLGDSYFRQGSMASAFLQYDKALRLDRNQPGIHYKMGRLFLEKGLAEEAKKEFQEVLKMNPRHALTFEGMGWALFKMGELREAETNLRQAVQLDASLWQAHHLLGIIYDRLQQYDDAILQYKSALHLQPSAGLLLNNLGMSFLLKGEYEEAIKSFAGALKLETSNPKIYNNLGLALYKSGRYQEALEVFKKSGDEASAYNNVGVLYMADGRYKEAVEAFERALEIRPGFYVKAYENLNKAKAAYQTPSN
;
A
#
# COMPACT_ATOMS: atom_id res chain seq x y z
N MET A 1 17.77 7.64 -30.30
CA MET A 1 16.85 6.70 -29.64
C MET A 1 17.27 6.51 -28.17
N SER A 2 17.24 7.55 -27.33
CA SER A 2 17.68 7.42 -25.90
C SER A 2 16.98 8.43 -24.97
N VAL A 3 15.79 8.92 -25.27
CA VAL A 3 15.10 9.96 -24.48
C VAL A 3 13.90 9.41 -23.69
N PHE A 4 13.48 8.17 -23.93
CA PHE A 4 12.23 7.63 -23.35
C PHE A 4 12.34 6.93 -21.98
N LEU A 5 13.54 6.72 -21.44
CA LEU A 5 13.74 5.98 -20.19
C LEU A 5 13.78 6.85 -18.90
N LEU A 6 13.87 8.18 -19.04
CA LEU A 6 13.96 9.09 -17.89
C LEU A 6 12.59 9.53 -17.32
N SER A 7 11.50 9.43 -18.12
CA SER A 7 10.18 9.90 -17.67
C SER A 7 9.47 8.96 -16.68
N THR A 8 9.69 7.65 -16.79
CA THR A 8 9.02 6.66 -15.92
C THR A 8 9.63 6.58 -14.53
N SER A 9 10.95 6.77 -14.40
CA SER A 9 11.63 6.76 -13.10
C SER A 9 11.29 7.97 -12.21
N PHE A 10 10.90 9.09 -12.79
CA PHE A 10 10.61 10.31 -12.05
C PHE A 10 9.18 10.34 -11.47
N LEU A 11 8.22 9.73 -12.15
CA LEU A 11 6.86 9.55 -11.63
C LEU A 11 6.84 8.61 -10.41
N PHE A 12 7.70 7.58 -10.41
CA PHE A 12 7.87 6.69 -9.26
C PHE A 12 8.39 7.41 -8.01
N PHE A 13 9.15 8.50 -8.16
CA PHE A 13 9.72 9.24 -7.02
C PHE A 13 8.69 10.09 -6.27
N LEU A 14 7.61 10.52 -6.93
CA LEU A 14 6.47 11.19 -6.27
C LEU A 14 5.54 10.18 -5.56
N MET A 15 5.56 8.91 -5.96
CA MET A 15 4.80 7.82 -5.34
C MET A 15 5.52 7.18 -4.14
N SER A 16 6.86 7.30 -4.04
CA SER A 16 7.68 6.62 -3.05
C SER A 16 8.07 7.54 -1.91
N CYS A 17 7.13 7.85 -1.03
CA CYS A 17 7.45 8.29 0.34
C CYS A 17 7.64 7.13 1.32
N SER A 18 8.12 5.97 0.84
CA SER A 18 8.66 4.89 1.68
C SER A 18 10.06 4.55 1.21
N GLY A 19 11.05 5.33 1.67
CA GLY A 19 12.47 5.09 1.38
C GLY A 19 12.97 3.75 1.97
N PRO A 20 14.14 3.25 1.52
CA PRO A 20 14.72 1.97 1.92
C PRO A 20 14.96 1.81 3.44
N LYS A 21 14.90 2.90 4.22
CA LYS A 21 14.98 2.86 5.69
C LYS A 21 13.82 2.15 6.36
N ASN A 22 12.66 1.99 5.69
CA ASN A 22 11.52 1.27 6.25
C ASN A 22 11.64 -0.24 6.12
N SER A 23 12.33 -0.75 5.09
CA SER A 23 12.50 -2.20 4.92
C SER A 23 13.42 -2.79 6.00
N GLN A 24 14.54 -2.13 6.31
CA GLN A 24 15.44 -2.56 7.39
C GLN A 24 14.80 -2.41 8.78
N ARG A 25 14.02 -1.35 9.01
CA ARG A 25 13.28 -1.14 10.27
C ARG A 25 12.14 -2.12 10.44
N ASN A 26 11.50 -2.52 9.34
CA ASN A 26 10.47 -3.56 9.36
C ASN A 26 11.07 -4.95 9.55
N ALA A 27 12.18 -5.28 8.86
CA ALA A 27 12.90 -6.53 9.03
C ALA A 27 13.47 -6.70 10.45
N PHE A 28 13.94 -5.60 11.07
CA PHE A 28 14.38 -5.61 12.47
C PHE A 28 13.21 -5.89 13.43
N LYS A 29 12.08 -5.20 13.25
CA LYS A 29 10.87 -5.43 14.05
C LYS A 29 10.29 -6.83 13.83
N GLU A 30 10.32 -7.33 12.61
CA GLU A 30 9.90 -8.67 12.24
C GLU A 30 10.74 -9.74 12.94
N ASN A 31 12.07 -9.60 12.92
CA ASN A 31 12.99 -10.51 13.61
C ASN A 31 12.84 -10.44 15.14
N GLU A 32 12.62 -9.24 15.69
CA GLU A 32 12.38 -9.05 17.12
C GLU A 32 11.06 -9.70 17.55
N TYR A 33 10.00 -9.54 16.76
CA TYR A 33 8.70 -10.15 17.02
C TYR A 33 8.76 -11.69 16.90
N ARG A 34 9.46 -12.21 15.90
CA ARG A 34 9.71 -13.66 15.75
C ARG A 34 10.43 -14.22 16.97
N ARG A 35 11.49 -13.55 17.44
CA ARG A 35 12.19 -13.90 18.68
C ARG A 35 11.31 -13.82 19.91
N LEU A 36 10.41 -12.83 19.97
CA LEU A 36 9.46 -12.70 21.07
C LEU A 36 8.45 -13.86 21.09
N MET A 37 7.93 -14.23 19.93
CA MET A 37 7.04 -15.38 19.74
C MET A 37 7.73 -16.69 20.12
N GLU A 38 8.99 -16.89 19.68
CA GLU A 38 9.79 -18.06 20.06
C GLU A 38 10.10 -18.09 21.55
N ARG A 39 10.44 -16.95 22.17
CA ARG A 39 10.65 -16.85 23.63
C ARG A 39 9.39 -17.15 24.41
N GLN A 40 8.22 -16.64 23.98
CA GLN A 40 6.94 -16.97 24.62
C GLN A 40 6.58 -18.45 24.47
N LYS A 41 6.89 -19.04 23.31
CA LYS A 41 6.68 -20.47 23.06
C LYS A 41 7.58 -21.36 23.94
N ASN A 42 8.77 -20.89 24.27
CA ASN A 42 9.79 -21.65 25.02
C ASN A 42 9.94 -21.20 26.50
N SER A 43 9.14 -20.23 26.97
CA SER A 43 9.32 -19.65 28.29
C SER A 43 8.74 -20.57 29.41
N ALA A 44 9.43 -20.59 30.55
CA ALA A 44 8.97 -21.24 31.75
C ALA A 44 7.61 -20.71 32.26
N LEU A 45 7.23 -19.47 31.84
CA LEU A 45 5.92 -18.89 32.13
C LEU A 45 4.80 -19.63 31.39
N ALA A 46 5.02 -20.03 30.14
CA ALA A 46 4.08 -20.84 29.38
C ALA A 46 3.90 -22.22 30.00
N ALA A 47 4.97 -22.80 30.53
CA ALA A 47 4.90 -24.07 31.28
C ALA A 47 4.16 -23.93 32.63
N ALA A 48 4.39 -22.84 33.36
CA ALA A 48 3.71 -22.56 34.62
C ALA A 48 2.22 -22.21 34.43
N GLU A 49 1.87 -21.49 33.37
CA GLU A 49 0.48 -21.25 32.99
C GLU A 49 -0.18 -22.55 32.51
N GLU A 50 0.52 -23.39 31.77
CA GLU A 50 0.03 -24.71 31.38
C GLU A 50 -0.24 -25.63 32.55
N GLU A 51 0.63 -25.60 33.61
CA GLU A 51 0.46 -26.37 34.83
C GLU A 51 -0.66 -25.80 35.74
N ALA A 52 -0.82 -24.47 35.79
CA ALA A 52 -1.92 -23.81 36.48
C ALA A 52 -3.28 -24.05 35.80
N LEU A 53 -3.30 -24.13 34.45
CA LEU A 53 -4.47 -24.46 33.64
C LEU A 53 -4.85 -25.95 33.72
N LYS A 54 -3.90 -26.86 33.89
CA LYS A 54 -4.17 -28.29 34.18
C LYS A 54 -4.89 -28.50 35.50
N ARG A 55 -4.82 -27.55 36.45
CA ARG A 55 -5.58 -27.57 37.69
C ARG A 55 -6.97 -26.93 37.62
N LYS A 56 -7.27 -26.15 36.58
CA LYS A 56 -8.59 -25.65 36.20
C LYS A 56 -9.03 -26.41 34.96
N SER A 57 -10.27 -26.90 34.91
CA SER A 57 -10.81 -27.66 33.77
C SER A 57 -10.20 -27.20 32.42
N GLU A 58 -9.52 -28.13 31.75
CA GLU A 58 -8.86 -27.86 30.45
C GLU A 58 -9.86 -27.21 29.53
N LEU A 59 -9.52 -26.02 29.00
CA LEU A 59 -10.34 -25.34 28.02
C LEU A 59 -10.38 -26.17 26.75
N THR A 60 -11.53 -26.18 26.05
CA THR A 60 -11.68 -26.83 24.75
C THR A 60 -10.95 -26.05 23.66
N ALA A 61 -10.73 -26.66 22.49
CA ALA A 61 -10.15 -25.99 21.34
C ALA A 61 -10.94 -24.73 20.94
N GLU A 62 -12.28 -24.81 21.00
CA GLU A 62 -13.17 -23.66 20.69
C GLU A 62 -13.07 -22.55 21.75
N GLU A 63 -12.84 -22.87 23.00
CA GLU A 63 -12.65 -21.88 24.06
C GLU A 63 -11.31 -21.16 23.88
N TYR A 64 -10.25 -21.87 23.54
CA TYR A 64 -8.97 -21.27 23.18
C TYR A 64 -9.10 -20.41 21.91
N GLU A 65 -9.83 -20.86 20.90
CA GLU A 65 -10.08 -20.07 19.68
C GLU A 65 -10.78 -18.75 20.02
N ARG A 66 -11.88 -18.81 20.83
CA ARG A 66 -12.61 -17.60 21.27
C ARG A 66 -11.73 -16.63 22.05
N LEU A 67 -10.86 -17.17 22.91
CA LEU A 67 -9.91 -16.36 23.66
C LEU A 67 -8.86 -15.71 22.73
N GLY A 68 -8.37 -16.46 21.76
CA GLY A 68 -7.50 -15.95 20.69
C GLY A 68 -8.15 -14.81 19.90
N ASP A 69 -9.43 -14.98 19.51
CA ASP A 69 -10.21 -13.93 18.82
C ASP A 69 -10.36 -12.67 19.67
N SER A 70 -10.53 -12.82 20.98
CA SER A 70 -10.61 -11.70 21.90
C SER A 70 -9.28 -10.92 21.94
N TYR A 71 -8.16 -11.61 22.09
CA TYR A 71 -6.84 -11.00 22.09
C TYR A 71 -6.50 -10.35 20.73
N PHE A 72 -6.89 -10.99 19.64
CA PHE A 72 -6.70 -10.43 18.30
C PHE A 72 -7.43 -9.09 18.14
N ARG A 73 -8.70 -9.01 18.55
CA ARG A 73 -9.48 -7.76 18.53
C ARG A 73 -8.88 -6.66 19.42
N GLN A 74 -8.23 -7.03 20.53
CA GLN A 74 -7.51 -6.10 21.41
C GLN A 74 -6.14 -5.67 20.87
N GLY A 75 -5.70 -6.21 19.74
CA GLY A 75 -4.35 -5.95 19.19
C GLY A 75 -3.23 -6.73 19.89
N SER A 76 -3.56 -7.59 20.86
CA SER A 76 -2.62 -8.42 21.60
C SER A 76 -2.23 -9.66 20.80
N MET A 77 -1.50 -9.46 19.71
CA MET A 77 -1.22 -10.49 18.70
C MET A 77 -0.44 -11.69 19.24
N ALA A 78 0.52 -11.47 20.15
CA ALA A 78 1.30 -12.56 20.75
C ALA A 78 0.41 -13.46 21.63
N SER A 79 -0.51 -12.86 22.40
CA SER A 79 -1.48 -13.61 23.20
C SER A 79 -2.49 -14.34 22.30
N ALA A 80 -2.95 -13.72 21.23
CA ALA A 80 -3.83 -14.36 20.25
C ALA A 80 -3.16 -15.60 19.64
N PHE A 81 -1.91 -15.46 19.19
CA PHE A 81 -1.12 -16.57 18.66
C PHE A 81 -1.04 -17.74 19.65
N LEU A 82 -0.70 -17.44 20.92
CA LEU A 82 -0.57 -18.48 21.94
C LEU A 82 -1.87 -19.26 22.13
N GLN A 83 -3.02 -18.58 22.10
CA GLN A 83 -4.30 -19.27 22.27
C GLN A 83 -4.67 -20.10 21.02
N TYR A 84 -4.43 -19.58 19.81
CA TYR A 84 -4.62 -20.35 18.59
C TYR A 84 -3.68 -21.57 18.52
N ASP A 85 -2.40 -21.45 18.93
CA ASP A 85 -1.46 -22.58 19.00
C ASP A 85 -1.96 -23.65 19.99
N LYS A 86 -2.48 -23.24 21.18
CA LYS A 86 -3.08 -24.17 22.14
C LYS A 86 -4.30 -24.90 21.54
N ALA A 87 -5.17 -24.17 20.84
CA ALA A 87 -6.32 -24.76 20.19
C ALA A 87 -5.91 -25.80 19.14
N LEU A 88 -4.91 -25.49 18.30
CA LEU A 88 -4.39 -26.42 17.27
C LEU A 88 -3.63 -27.61 17.87
N ARG A 89 -3.09 -27.50 19.07
CA ARG A 89 -2.50 -28.66 19.78
C ARG A 89 -3.56 -29.65 20.22
N LEU A 90 -4.76 -29.18 20.57
CA LEU A 90 -5.90 -30.03 20.94
C LEU A 90 -6.55 -30.66 19.71
N ASP A 91 -6.73 -29.87 18.67
CA ASP A 91 -7.26 -30.32 17.38
C ASP A 91 -6.57 -29.61 16.22
N ARG A 92 -5.74 -30.34 15.49
CA ARG A 92 -5.00 -29.82 14.34
C ARG A 92 -5.85 -29.60 13.09
N ASN A 93 -7.02 -30.20 13.03
CA ASN A 93 -7.86 -30.22 11.84
C ASN A 93 -8.89 -29.08 11.85
N GLN A 94 -8.41 -27.86 12.18
CA GLN A 94 -9.23 -26.65 12.36
C GLN A 94 -8.86 -25.58 11.30
N PRO A 95 -9.43 -25.65 10.08
CA PRO A 95 -9.10 -24.71 9.01
C PRO A 95 -9.39 -23.26 9.40
N GLY A 96 -10.41 -23.00 10.23
CA GLY A 96 -10.73 -21.68 10.74
C GLY A 96 -9.60 -21.06 11.57
N ILE A 97 -8.95 -21.85 12.41
CA ILE A 97 -7.85 -21.38 13.26
C ILE A 97 -6.59 -21.13 12.43
N HIS A 98 -6.25 -22.03 11.51
CA HIS A 98 -5.17 -21.82 10.55
C HIS A 98 -5.38 -20.53 9.73
N TYR A 99 -6.60 -20.28 9.25
CA TYR A 99 -6.92 -19.02 8.58
C TYR A 99 -6.69 -17.78 9.47
N LYS A 100 -7.13 -17.84 10.73
CA LYS A 100 -6.92 -16.74 11.71
C LYS A 100 -5.44 -16.52 12.00
N MET A 101 -4.66 -17.60 12.14
CA MET A 101 -3.20 -17.52 12.29
C MET A 101 -2.53 -16.90 11.07
N GLY A 102 -2.91 -17.32 9.87
CA GLY A 102 -2.42 -16.71 8.63
C GLY A 102 -2.69 -15.21 8.57
N ARG A 103 -3.89 -14.77 8.94
CA ARG A 103 -4.23 -13.36 9.04
C ARG A 103 -3.38 -12.63 10.09
N LEU A 104 -3.20 -13.24 11.26
CA LEU A 104 -2.35 -12.68 12.32
C LEU A 104 -0.91 -12.48 11.84
N PHE A 105 -0.36 -13.44 11.14
CA PHE A 105 0.98 -13.35 10.56
C PHE A 105 1.07 -12.24 9.51
N LEU A 106 0.05 -12.07 8.66
CA LEU A 106 0.00 -10.94 7.70
C LEU A 106 0.03 -9.57 8.39
N GLU A 107 -0.74 -9.40 9.48
CA GLU A 107 -0.75 -8.16 10.27
C GLU A 107 0.62 -7.86 10.89
N LYS A 108 1.41 -8.89 11.16
CA LYS A 108 2.78 -8.76 11.69
C LYS A 108 3.86 -8.67 10.61
N GLY A 109 3.50 -8.76 9.33
CA GLY A 109 4.45 -8.74 8.23
C GLY A 109 5.17 -10.07 8.01
N LEU A 110 4.75 -11.14 8.68
CA LEU A 110 5.31 -12.49 8.60
C LEU A 110 4.66 -13.24 7.42
N ALA A 111 4.99 -12.83 6.20
CA ALA A 111 4.30 -13.28 5.00
C ALA A 111 4.53 -14.78 4.70
N GLU A 112 5.73 -15.28 4.97
CA GLU A 112 6.06 -16.70 4.79
C GLU A 112 5.29 -17.60 5.76
N GLU A 113 5.17 -17.20 7.02
CA GLU A 113 4.41 -17.91 8.02
C GLU A 113 2.91 -17.87 7.67
N ALA A 114 2.40 -16.72 7.22
CA ALA A 114 1.03 -16.60 6.75
C ALA A 114 0.74 -17.55 5.58
N LYS A 115 1.64 -17.61 4.60
CA LYS A 115 1.55 -18.53 3.45
C LYS A 115 1.41 -19.98 3.90
N LYS A 116 2.23 -20.43 4.86
CA LYS A 116 2.17 -21.80 5.40
C LYS A 116 0.81 -22.11 6.04
N GLU A 117 0.30 -21.20 6.86
CA GLU A 117 -1.00 -21.39 7.51
C GLU A 117 -2.13 -21.43 6.47
N PHE A 118 -2.12 -20.56 5.47
CA PHE A 118 -3.09 -20.59 4.39
C PHE A 118 -3.00 -21.87 3.55
N GLN A 119 -1.81 -22.43 3.35
CA GLN A 119 -1.65 -23.73 2.69
C GLN A 119 -2.33 -24.86 3.47
N GLU A 120 -2.23 -24.85 4.82
CA GLU A 120 -2.95 -25.83 5.63
C GLU A 120 -4.47 -25.71 5.46
N VAL A 121 -5.00 -24.47 5.42
CA VAL A 121 -6.43 -24.27 5.11
C VAL A 121 -6.81 -24.87 3.76
N LEU A 122 -6.02 -24.60 2.71
CA LEU A 122 -6.35 -25.06 1.35
C LEU A 122 -6.23 -26.58 1.17
N LYS A 123 -5.41 -27.27 1.98
CA LYS A 123 -5.39 -28.73 2.04
C LYS A 123 -6.72 -29.30 2.55
N MET A 124 -7.33 -28.64 3.54
CA MET A 124 -8.60 -29.07 4.16
C MET A 124 -9.82 -28.54 3.42
N ASN A 125 -9.75 -27.33 2.88
CA ASN A 125 -10.80 -26.66 2.13
C ASN A 125 -10.24 -26.00 0.86
N PRO A 126 -10.11 -26.73 -0.26
CA PRO A 126 -9.53 -26.25 -1.52
C PRO A 126 -10.29 -25.12 -2.21
N ARG A 127 -11.49 -24.77 -1.74
CA ARG A 127 -12.34 -23.72 -2.34
C ARG A 127 -12.62 -22.56 -1.38
N HIS A 128 -11.75 -22.33 -0.40
CA HIS A 128 -11.92 -21.26 0.56
C HIS A 128 -11.44 -19.92 -0.02
N ALA A 129 -12.36 -19.10 -0.53
CA ALA A 129 -12.07 -17.85 -1.25
C ALA A 129 -11.21 -16.88 -0.45
N LEU A 130 -11.55 -16.65 0.83
CA LEU A 130 -10.79 -15.76 1.72
C LEU A 130 -9.35 -16.22 1.96
N THR A 131 -9.08 -17.52 1.87
CA THR A 131 -7.70 -18.03 2.00
C THR A 131 -6.89 -17.73 0.74
N PHE A 132 -7.49 -17.82 -0.43
CA PHE A 132 -6.83 -17.39 -1.67
C PHE A 132 -6.55 -15.88 -1.65
N GLU A 133 -7.45 -15.07 -1.12
CA GLU A 133 -7.19 -13.63 -0.90
C GLU A 133 -6.02 -13.43 0.06
N GLY A 134 -6.01 -14.09 1.22
CA GLY A 134 -4.91 -14.04 2.19
C GLY A 134 -3.57 -14.51 1.60
N MET A 135 -3.59 -15.59 0.81
CA MET A 135 -2.42 -16.09 0.07
C MET A 135 -1.90 -15.05 -0.91
N GLY A 136 -2.80 -14.39 -1.66
CA GLY A 136 -2.47 -13.29 -2.56
C GLY A 136 -1.78 -12.12 -1.83
N TRP A 137 -2.28 -11.75 -0.64
CA TRP A 137 -1.64 -10.73 0.20
C TRP A 137 -0.25 -11.17 0.68
N ALA A 138 -0.07 -12.41 1.11
CA ALA A 138 1.21 -12.93 1.54
C ALA A 138 2.23 -12.87 0.40
N LEU A 139 1.89 -13.41 -0.75
CA LEU A 139 2.73 -13.43 -1.95
C LEU A 139 3.07 -12.02 -2.46
N PHE A 140 2.09 -11.10 -2.44
CA PHE A 140 2.34 -9.69 -2.76
C PHE A 140 3.37 -9.03 -1.82
N LYS A 141 3.29 -9.30 -0.53
CA LYS A 141 4.28 -8.82 0.47
C LYS A 141 5.67 -9.39 0.24
N MET A 142 5.76 -10.61 -0.28
CA MET A 142 7.01 -11.27 -0.65
C MET A 142 7.57 -10.78 -2.00
N GLY A 143 6.77 -10.05 -2.79
CA GLY A 143 7.14 -9.57 -4.12
C GLY A 143 6.84 -10.59 -5.24
N GLU A 144 6.21 -11.71 -4.92
CA GLU A 144 5.83 -12.78 -5.86
C GLU A 144 4.54 -12.39 -6.60
N LEU A 145 4.64 -11.37 -7.49
CA LEU A 145 3.46 -10.71 -8.07
C LEU A 145 2.61 -11.64 -8.95
N ARG A 146 3.22 -12.56 -9.71
CA ARG A 146 2.49 -13.47 -10.60
C ARG A 146 1.71 -14.54 -9.83
N GLU A 147 2.31 -15.06 -8.78
CA GLU A 147 1.66 -16.02 -7.89
C GLU A 147 0.55 -15.35 -7.08
N ALA A 148 0.78 -14.09 -6.64
CA ALA A 148 -0.24 -13.28 -5.97
C ALA A 148 -1.45 -13.05 -6.90
N GLU A 149 -1.22 -12.65 -8.16
CA GLU A 149 -2.27 -12.50 -9.17
C GLU A 149 -3.09 -13.78 -9.32
N THR A 150 -2.41 -14.91 -9.48
CA THR A 150 -3.08 -16.21 -9.67
C THR A 150 -4.02 -16.54 -8.50
N ASN A 151 -3.53 -16.38 -7.26
CA ASN A 151 -4.34 -16.66 -6.08
C ASN A 151 -5.52 -15.68 -5.93
N LEU A 152 -5.30 -14.38 -6.19
CA LEU A 152 -6.37 -13.39 -6.12
C LEU A 152 -7.44 -13.60 -7.19
N ARG A 153 -7.06 -13.98 -8.41
CA ARG A 153 -8.02 -14.37 -9.46
C ARG A 153 -8.86 -15.57 -9.04
N GLN A 154 -8.23 -16.55 -8.39
CA GLN A 154 -8.98 -17.68 -7.82
C GLN A 154 -9.93 -17.23 -6.70
N ALA A 155 -9.50 -16.28 -5.84
CA ALA A 155 -10.36 -15.72 -4.80
C ALA A 155 -11.62 -15.07 -5.39
N VAL A 156 -11.47 -14.14 -6.37
CA VAL A 156 -12.61 -13.45 -6.99
C VAL A 156 -13.47 -14.36 -7.87
N GLN A 157 -12.92 -15.44 -8.40
CA GLN A 157 -13.68 -16.46 -9.12
C GLN A 157 -14.58 -17.25 -8.16
N LEU A 158 -14.12 -17.53 -6.95
CA LEU A 158 -14.87 -18.22 -5.91
C LEU A 158 -15.87 -17.31 -5.20
N ASP A 159 -15.52 -16.05 -5.00
CA ASP A 159 -16.36 -15.03 -4.38
C ASP A 159 -16.06 -13.65 -5.00
N ALA A 160 -16.89 -13.24 -5.94
CA ALA A 160 -16.77 -11.95 -6.62
C ALA A 160 -17.06 -10.74 -5.74
N SER A 161 -17.53 -10.91 -4.50
CA SER A 161 -17.79 -9.83 -3.54
C SER A 161 -16.55 -9.41 -2.75
N LEU A 162 -15.41 -10.07 -2.92
CA LEU A 162 -14.15 -9.78 -2.23
C LEU A 162 -13.49 -8.51 -2.82
N TRP A 163 -13.97 -7.34 -2.37
CA TRP A 163 -13.47 -6.06 -2.87
C TRP A 163 -11.97 -5.85 -2.61
N GLN A 164 -11.44 -6.39 -1.50
CA GLN A 164 -10.00 -6.32 -1.20
C GLN A 164 -9.17 -7.11 -2.20
N ALA A 165 -9.65 -8.26 -2.67
CA ALA A 165 -8.99 -9.04 -3.71
C ALA A 165 -8.96 -8.27 -5.03
N HIS A 166 -10.08 -7.66 -5.45
CA HIS A 166 -10.12 -6.77 -6.61
C HIS A 166 -9.16 -5.58 -6.44
N HIS A 167 -9.16 -4.93 -5.27
CA HIS A 167 -8.24 -3.83 -4.99
C HIS A 167 -6.78 -4.25 -5.14
N LEU A 168 -6.39 -5.38 -4.56
CA LEU A 168 -5.01 -5.85 -4.65
C LEU A 168 -4.62 -6.29 -6.06
N LEU A 169 -5.54 -6.90 -6.81
CA LEU A 169 -5.34 -7.19 -8.24
C LEU A 169 -5.06 -5.89 -9.02
N GLY A 170 -5.83 -4.83 -8.76
CA GLY A 170 -5.58 -3.51 -9.36
C GLY A 170 -4.16 -3.01 -9.07
N ILE A 171 -3.70 -3.09 -7.82
CA ILE A 171 -2.33 -2.70 -7.44
C ILE A 171 -1.27 -3.55 -8.16
N ILE A 172 -1.51 -4.85 -8.30
CA ILE A 172 -0.59 -5.76 -9.01
C ILE A 172 -0.52 -5.39 -10.48
N TYR A 173 -1.66 -5.17 -11.13
CA TYR A 173 -1.71 -4.78 -12.54
C TYR A 173 -1.06 -3.42 -12.81
N ASP A 174 -1.21 -2.43 -11.91
CA ASP A 174 -0.48 -1.16 -12.00
C ASP A 174 1.05 -1.38 -11.95
N ARG A 175 1.53 -2.23 -11.04
CA ARG A 175 2.97 -2.58 -10.97
C ARG A 175 3.46 -3.30 -12.22
N LEU A 176 2.60 -4.07 -12.87
CA LEU A 176 2.88 -4.75 -14.12
C LEU A 176 2.66 -3.86 -15.36
N GLN A 177 2.27 -2.58 -15.16
CA GLN A 177 1.94 -1.62 -16.21
C GLN A 177 0.75 -2.07 -17.09
N GLN A 178 -0.10 -2.92 -16.57
CA GLN A 178 -1.33 -3.42 -17.18
C GLN A 178 -2.51 -2.53 -16.75
N TYR A 179 -2.49 -1.26 -17.18
CA TYR A 179 -3.39 -0.23 -16.65
C TYR A 179 -4.87 -0.49 -16.95
N ASP A 180 -5.20 -1.12 -18.09
CA ASP A 180 -6.58 -1.48 -18.41
C ASP A 180 -7.14 -2.50 -17.43
N ASP A 181 -6.35 -3.52 -17.10
CA ASP A 181 -6.73 -4.54 -16.12
C ASP A 181 -6.84 -3.94 -14.71
N ALA A 182 -5.90 -3.04 -14.34
CA ALA A 182 -5.96 -2.31 -13.07
C ALA A 182 -7.26 -1.50 -12.94
N ILE A 183 -7.61 -0.72 -13.97
CA ILE A 183 -8.84 0.08 -14.03
C ILE A 183 -10.08 -0.79 -13.88
N LEU A 184 -10.11 -1.95 -14.56
CA LEU A 184 -11.22 -2.89 -14.45
C LEU A 184 -11.38 -3.39 -12.99
N GLN A 185 -10.27 -3.78 -12.36
CA GLN A 185 -10.31 -4.29 -11.00
C GLN A 185 -10.70 -3.21 -9.97
N TYR A 186 -10.18 -1.99 -10.10
CA TYR A 186 -10.60 -0.89 -9.22
C TYR A 186 -12.07 -0.51 -9.40
N LYS A 187 -12.60 -0.55 -10.63
CA LYS A 187 -14.04 -0.36 -10.88
C LYS A 187 -14.88 -1.45 -10.23
N SER A 188 -14.44 -2.72 -10.28
CA SER A 188 -15.09 -3.82 -9.59
C SER A 188 -15.09 -3.61 -8.06
N ALA A 189 -13.94 -3.23 -7.50
CA ALA A 189 -13.84 -2.91 -6.07
C ALA A 189 -14.76 -1.73 -5.66
N LEU A 190 -14.81 -0.67 -6.49
CA LEU A 190 -15.67 0.49 -6.25
C LEU A 190 -17.18 0.17 -6.38
N HIS A 191 -17.56 -0.75 -7.24
CA HIS A 191 -18.94 -1.23 -7.30
C HIS A 191 -19.37 -1.86 -5.96
N LEU A 192 -18.47 -2.57 -5.30
CA LEU A 192 -18.68 -3.21 -4.00
C LEU A 192 -18.53 -2.22 -2.83
N GLN A 193 -17.66 -1.21 -2.96
CA GLN A 193 -17.34 -0.21 -1.95
C GLN A 193 -17.33 1.21 -2.55
N PRO A 194 -18.51 1.79 -2.86
CA PRO A 194 -18.58 3.08 -3.59
C PRO A 194 -17.98 4.27 -2.84
N SER A 195 -17.92 4.21 -1.51
CA SER A 195 -17.45 5.31 -0.66
C SER A 195 -15.98 5.15 -0.23
N ALA A 196 -15.18 4.36 -0.95
CA ALA A 196 -13.77 4.18 -0.64
C ALA A 196 -12.89 5.18 -1.41
N GLY A 197 -12.54 6.30 -0.78
CA GLY A 197 -11.68 7.34 -1.36
C GLY A 197 -10.34 6.78 -1.86
N LEU A 198 -9.76 5.82 -1.14
CA LEU A 198 -8.56 5.11 -1.56
C LEU A 198 -8.71 4.44 -2.92
N LEU A 199 -9.83 3.78 -3.20
CA LEU A 199 -10.06 3.09 -4.48
C LEU A 199 -10.19 4.09 -5.63
N LEU A 200 -10.88 5.22 -5.39
CA LEU A 200 -10.98 6.31 -6.37
C LEU A 200 -9.61 6.94 -6.66
N ASN A 201 -8.79 7.13 -5.63
CA ASN A 201 -7.43 7.62 -5.81
C ASN A 201 -6.57 6.65 -6.64
N ASN A 202 -6.63 5.36 -6.35
CA ASN A 202 -5.87 4.36 -7.11
C ASN A 202 -6.38 4.25 -8.56
N LEU A 203 -7.68 4.26 -8.77
CA LEU A 203 -8.28 4.33 -10.11
C LEU A 203 -7.78 5.57 -10.88
N GLY A 204 -7.76 6.74 -10.23
CA GLY A 204 -7.21 7.96 -10.80
C GLY A 204 -5.74 7.82 -11.19
N MET A 205 -4.94 7.12 -10.38
CA MET A 205 -3.54 6.85 -10.68
C MET A 205 -3.38 5.95 -11.91
N SER A 206 -4.18 4.90 -12.04
CA SER A 206 -4.13 4.03 -13.24
C SER A 206 -4.49 4.81 -14.50
N PHE A 207 -5.53 5.67 -14.45
CA PHE A 207 -5.88 6.55 -15.57
C PHE A 207 -4.74 7.54 -15.89
N LEU A 208 -4.12 8.14 -14.88
CA LEU A 208 -2.99 9.05 -15.05
C LEU A 208 -1.81 8.36 -15.73
N LEU A 209 -1.45 7.15 -15.28
CA LEU A 209 -0.35 6.37 -15.84
C LEU A 209 -0.63 5.89 -17.27
N LYS A 210 -1.90 5.64 -17.59
CA LYS A 210 -2.36 5.31 -18.95
C LYS A 210 -2.38 6.53 -19.87
N GLY A 211 -2.36 7.76 -19.33
CA GLY A 211 -2.47 9.00 -20.08
C GLY A 211 -3.92 9.50 -20.27
N GLU A 212 -4.89 8.88 -19.62
CA GLU A 212 -6.30 9.29 -19.62
C GLU A 212 -6.55 10.37 -18.55
N TYR A 213 -6.00 11.57 -18.77
CA TYR A 213 -5.90 12.61 -17.76
C TYR A 213 -7.25 13.12 -17.25
N GLU A 214 -8.25 13.26 -18.12
CA GLU A 214 -9.57 13.74 -17.73
C GLU A 214 -10.30 12.73 -16.81
N GLU A 215 -10.16 11.42 -17.06
CA GLU A 215 -10.71 10.38 -16.19
C GLU A 215 -9.95 10.31 -14.85
N ALA A 216 -8.63 10.55 -14.87
CA ALA A 216 -7.83 10.70 -13.67
C ALA A 216 -8.32 11.87 -12.79
N ILE A 217 -8.53 13.05 -13.41
CA ILE A 217 -9.06 14.25 -12.73
C ILE A 217 -10.41 13.96 -12.09
N LYS A 218 -11.34 13.33 -12.81
CA LYS A 218 -12.67 12.96 -12.27
C LYS A 218 -12.53 12.02 -11.06
N SER A 219 -11.65 11.03 -11.16
CA SER A 219 -11.43 10.04 -10.11
C SER A 219 -10.83 10.68 -8.85
N PHE A 220 -9.79 11.53 -8.99
CA PHE A 220 -9.21 12.26 -7.86
C PHE A 220 -10.18 13.28 -7.24
N ALA A 221 -10.96 13.98 -8.07
CA ALA A 221 -12.00 14.88 -7.56
C ALA A 221 -13.09 14.11 -6.79
N GLY A 222 -13.44 12.91 -7.24
CA GLY A 222 -14.31 11.99 -6.51
C GLY A 222 -13.73 11.57 -5.16
N ALA A 223 -12.44 11.21 -5.13
CA ALA A 223 -11.73 10.87 -3.90
C ALA A 223 -11.70 12.04 -2.90
N LEU A 224 -11.47 13.27 -3.37
CA LEU A 224 -11.46 14.48 -2.53
C LEU A 224 -12.84 14.82 -1.94
N LYS A 225 -13.95 14.40 -2.54
CA LYS A 225 -15.26 14.54 -1.91
C LYS A 225 -15.43 13.68 -0.67
N LEU A 226 -14.69 12.56 -0.59
CA LEU A 226 -14.70 11.63 0.53
C LEU A 226 -13.58 11.92 1.54
N GLU A 227 -12.44 12.39 1.06
CA GLU A 227 -11.23 12.67 1.85
C GLU A 227 -10.74 14.11 1.58
N THR A 228 -11.51 15.10 2.04
CA THR A 228 -11.36 16.53 1.69
C THR A 228 -10.00 17.16 2.05
N SER A 229 -9.26 16.56 2.97
CA SER A 229 -7.99 17.12 3.49
C SER A 229 -6.77 16.24 3.20
N ASN A 230 -6.84 15.34 2.23
CA ASN A 230 -5.72 14.44 1.92
C ASN A 230 -4.74 15.09 0.93
N PRO A 231 -3.53 15.54 1.38
CA PRO A 231 -2.56 16.23 0.52
C PRO A 231 -2.08 15.37 -0.66
N LYS A 232 -2.07 14.04 -0.49
CA LYS A 232 -1.64 13.12 -1.57
C LYS A 232 -2.61 13.16 -2.74
N ILE A 233 -3.92 13.22 -2.46
CA ILE A 233 -4.94 13.26 -3.51
C ILE A 233 -4.88 14.61 -4.23
N TYR A 234 -4.65 15.72 -3.51
CA TYR A 234 -4.43 17.02 -4.14
C TYR A 234 -3.20 17.02 -5.05
N ASN A 235 -2.10 16.42 -4.61
CA ASN A 235 -0.89 16.30 -5.44
C ASN A 235 -1.15 15.47 -6.71
N ASN A 236 -1.87 14.37 -6.60
CA ASN A 236 -2.23 13.54 -7.74
C ASN A 236 -3.15 14.27 -8.71
N LEU A 237 -4.16 14.99 -8.19
CA LEU A 237 -5.05 15.84 -8.98
C LEU A 237 -4.27 16.96 -9.70
N GLY A 238 -3.37 17.65 -8.99
CA GLY A 238 -2.51 18.68 -9.56
C GLY A 238 -1.63 18.14 -10.69
N LEU A 239 -1.07 16.93 -10.51
CA LEU A 239 -0.30 16.27 -11.56
C LEU A 239 -1.15 15.93 -12.78
N ALA A 240 -2.36 15.41 -12.58
CA ALA A 240 -3.28 15.09 -13.68
C ALA A 240 -3.70 16.35 -14.45
N LEU A 241 -4.00 17.44 -13.75
CA LEU A 241 -4.29 18.75 -14.35
C LEU A 241 -3.10 19.29 -15.14
N TYR A 242 -1.89 19.20 -14.57
CA TYR A 242 -0.68 19.60 -15.27
C TYR A 242 -0.48 18.80 -16.57
N LYS A 243 -0.61 17.47 -16.52
CA LYS A 243 -0.45 16.60 -17.69
C LYS A 243 -1.55 16.80 -18.74
N SER A 244 -2.74 17.27 -18.35
CA SER A 244 -3.79 17.68 -19.31
C SER A 244 -3.59 19.09 -19.89
N GLY A 245 -2.51 19.80 -19.52
CA GLY A 245 -2.22 21.16 -19.97
C GLY A 245 -2.91 22.27 -19.16
N ARG A 246 -3.64 21.95 -18.11
CA ARG A 246 -4.38 22.88 -17.25
C ARG A 246 -3.49 23.42 -16.12
N TYR A 247 -2.38 24.09 -16.51
CA TYR A 247 -1.27 24.47 -15.61
C TYR A 247 -1.69 25.39 -14.46
N GLN A 248 -2.57 26.36 -14.74
CA GLN A 248 -3.03 27.29 -13.71
C GLN A 248 -3.89 26.58 -12.65
N GLU A 249 -4.75 25.68 -13.08
CA GLU A 249 -5.58 24.89 -12.16
C GLU A 249 -4.71 23.91 -11.35
N ALA A 250 -3.68 23.32 -11.96
CA ALA A 250 -2.71 22.49 -11.26
C ALA A 250 -2.03 23.26 -10.11
N LEU A 251 -1.58 24.48 -10.37
CA LEU A 251 -0.96 25.34 -9.34
C LEU A 251 -1.92 25.59 -8.16
N GLU A 252 -3.17 25.98 -8.46
CA GLU A 252 -4.17 26.22 -7.41
C GLU A 252 -4.50 24.96 -6.59
N VAL A 253 -4.47 23.80 -7.23
CA VAL A 253 -4.67 22.52 -6.54
C VAL A 253 -3.45 22.14 -5.70
N PHE A 254 -2.22 22.38 -6.19
CA PHE A 254 -1.01 22.15 -5.40
C PHE A 254 -0.93 23.05 -4.15
N LYS A 255 -1.43 24.28 -4.21
CA LYS A 255 -1.54 25.16 -3.03
C LYS A 255 -2.43 24.54 -1.93
N LYS A 256 -3.46 23.78 -2.31
CA LYS A 256 -4.33 23.05 -1.36
C LYS A 256 -3.64 21.82 -0.74
N SER A 257 -2.61 21.26 -1.38
CA SER A 257 -1.87 20.12 -0.85
C SER A 257 -0.85 20.48 0.23
N GLY A 258 -0.46 21.77 0.30
CA GLY A 258 0.58 22.25 1.19
C GLY A 258 0.59 23.76 1.28
N ASP A 259 1.75 24.38 1.14
CA ASP A 259 1.93 25.83 1.09
C ASP A 259 2.24 26.31 -0.34
N GLU A 260 2.07 27.61 -0.55
CA GLU A 260 2.22 28.23 -1.86
C GLU A 260 3.65 28.07 -2.43
N ALA A 261 4.68 28.17 -1.60
CA ALA A 261 6.06 27.97 -2.05
C ALA A 261 6.31 26.54 -2.53
N SER A 262 5.76 25.56 -1.81
CA SER A 262 5.81 24.14 -2.23
C SER A 262 5.06 23.89 -3.53
N ALA A 263 3.92 24.57 -3.74
CA ALA A 263 3.16 24.48 -4.97
C ALA A 263 3.96 24.95 -6.19
N TYR A 264 4.60 26.13 -6.08
CA TYR A 264 5.48 26.65 -7.14
C TYR A 264 6.68 25.72 -7.39
N ASN A 265 7.30 25.18 -6.34
CA ASN A 265 8.38 24.21 -6.50
C ASN A 265 7.90 22.93 -7.22
N ASN A 266 6.71 22.42 -6.90
CA ASN A 266 6.17 21.22 -7.55
C ASN A 266 5.90 21.46 -9.04
N VAL A 267 5.30 22.61 -9.40
CA VAL A 267 5.08 22.98 -10.81
C VAL A 267 6.41 23.19 -11.53
N GLY A 268 7.38 23.83 -10.90
CA GLY A 268 8.72 24.02 -11.45
C GLY A 268 9.42 22.69 -11.75
N VAL A 269 9.28 21.71 -10.88
CA VAL A 269 9.80 20.34 -11.13
C VAL A 269 9.13 19.69 -12.33
N LEU A 270 7.83 19.88 -12.53
CA LEU A 270 7.10 19.36 -13.67
C LEU A 270 7.53 20.04 -14.97
N TYR A 271 7.67 21.37 -14.96
CA TYR A 271 8.21 22.12 -16.09
C TYR A 271 9.61 21.65 -16.49
N MET A 272 10.46 21.42 -15.48
CA MET A 272 11.82 20.91 -15.71
C MET A 272 11.81 19.53 -16.36
N ALA A 273 10.92 18.64 -15.90
CA ALA A 273 10.77 17.28 -16.45
C ALA A 273 10.26 17.29 -17.91
N ASP A 274 9.48 18.29 -18.28
CA ASP A 274 8.98 18.46 -19.65
C ASP A 274 9.95 19.32 -20.54
N GLY A 275 11.16 19.66 -20.05
CA GLY A 275 12.15 20.46 -20.79
C GLY A 275 11.80 21.95 -20.87
N ARG A 276 10.79 22.42 -20.18
CA ARG A 276 10.33 23.80 -20.12
C ARG A 276 11.15 24.59 -19.08
N TYR A 277 12.45 24.69 -19.35
CA TYR A 277 13.41 25.18 -18.36
C TYR A 277 13.20 26.65 -17.95
N LYS A 278 12.72 27.50 -18.89
CA LYS A 278 12.41 28.90 -18.59
C LYS A 278 11.30 29.00 -17.54
N GLU A 279 10.19 28.32 -17.78
CA GLU A 279 9.06 28.32 -16.84
C GLU A 279 9.41 27.63 -15.51
N ALA A 280 10.31 26.63 -15.55
CA ALA A 280 10.83 26.01 -14.35
C ALA A 280 11.62 27.03 -13.50
N VAL A 281 12.50 27.81 -14.11
CA VAL A 281 13.26 28.89 -13.43
C VAL A 281 12.31 29.87 -12.78
N GLU A 282 11.34 30.41 -13.53
CA GLU A 282 10.34 31.37 -13.03
C GLU A 282 9.58 30.80 -11.80
N ALA A 283 9.16 29.52 -11.90
CA ALA A 283 8.45 28.87 -10.81
C ALA A 283 9.31 28.68 -9.55
N PHE A 284 10.58 28.26 -9.70
CA PHE A 284 11.48 28.11 -8.56
C PHE A 284 11.87 29.47 -7.93
N GLU A 285 12.08 30.49 -8.74
CA GLU A 285 12.31 31.86 -8.25
C GLU A 285 11.12 32.32 -7.43
N ARG A 286 9.90 32.12 -7.91
CA ARG A 286 8.68 32.46 -7.17
C ARG A 286 8.56 31.68 -5.85
N ALA A 287 8.91 30.39 -5.82
CA ALA A 287 8.96 29.61 -4.59
C ALA A 287 9.92 30.20 -3.56
N LEU A 288 11.10 30.68 -4.00
CA LEU A 288 12.12 31.31 -3.16
C LEU A 288 11.75 32.71 -2.70
N GLU A 289 11.04 33.50 -3.52
CA GLU A 289 10.49 34.80 -3.10
C GLU A 289 9.49 34.66 -1.96
N ILE A 290 8.61 33.64 -2.02
CA ILE A 290 7.60 33.38 -0.99
C ILE A 290 8.26 32.86 0.30
N ARG A 291 9.30 32.02 0.18
CA ARG A 291 10.03 31.43 1.30
C ARG A 291 11.53 31.67 1.17
N PRO A 292 12.03 32.88 1.48
CA PRO A 292 13.45 33.16 1.45
C PRO A 292 14.23 32.42 2.55
N GLY A 293 15.41 31.96 2.23
CA GLY A 293 16.43 31.59 3.22
C GLY A 293 16.49 30.15 3.69
N PHE A 294 15.42 29.33 3.58
CA PHE A 294 15.43 27.96 4.05
C PHE A 294 14.84 26.91 3.10
N TYR A 295 14.52 27.30 1.87
CA TYR A 295 13.98 26.34 0.92
C TYR A 295 15.10 25.76 0.04
N VAL A 296 16.03 25.04 0.67
CA VAL A 296 17.20 24.42 0.02
C VAL A 296 16.82 23.65 -1.24
N LYS A 297 15.73 22.91 -1.19
CA LYS A 297 15.26 22.10 -2.34
C LYS A 297 14.87 22.94 -3.57
N ALA A 298 14.20 24.08 -3.36
CA ALA A 298 13.86 24.97 -4.46
C ALA A 298 15.10 25.64 -5.04
N TYR A 299 16.08 26.01 -4.19
CA TYR A 299 17.35 26.58 -4.62
C TYR A 299 18.19 25.60 -5.46
N GLU A 300 18.29 24.34 -5.03
CA GLU A 300 18.95 23.27 -5.81
C GLU A 300 18.27 23.04 -7.15
N ASN A 301 16.94 23.00 -7.18
CA ASN A 301 16.17 22.83 -8.40
C ASN A 301 16.33 24.02 -9.34
N LEU A 302 16.34 25.25 -8.81
CA LEU A 302 16.59 26.48 -9.59
C LEU A 302 17.95 26.44 -10.30
N ASN A 303 19.01 26.05 -9.56
CA ASN A 303 20.34 25.96 -10.13
C ASN A 303 20.41 24.91 -11.27
N LYS A 304 19.77 23.77 -11.09
CA LYS A 304 19.64 22.75 -12.13
C LYS A 304 18.89 23.26 -13.35
N ALA A 305 17.77 23.96 -13.13
CA ALA A 305 16.96 24.52 -14.22
C ALA A 305 17.74 25.60 -14.98
N LYS A 306 18.45 26.50 -14.30
CA LYS A 306 19.31 27.52 -14.93
C LYS A 306 20.43 26.89 -15.75
N ALA A 307 21.11 25.89 -15.24
CA ALA A 307 22.15 25.16 -15.96
C ALA A 307 21.58 24.49 -17.25
N ALA A 308 20.43 23.84 -17.15
CA ALA A 308 19.78 23.21 -18.30
C ALA A 308 19.26 24.23 -19.32
N TYR A 309 18.78 25.40 -18.87
CA TYR A 309 18.33 26.49 -19.75
C TYR A 309 19.47 27.13 -20.54
N GLN A 310 20.69 27.20 -19.94
CA GLN A 310 21.87 27.79 -20.59
C GLN A 310 22.58 26.83 -21.54
N THR A 311 22.29 25.54 -21.49
CA THR A 311 22.92 24.54 -22.36
C THR A 311 22.11 24.45 -23.66
N PRO A 312 22.62 24.87 -24.84
CA PRO A 312 21.90 24.73 -26.09
C PRO A 312 21.56 23.25 -26.32
N SER A 313 20.32 22.98 -26.68
CA SER A 313 19.92 21.64 -27.17
C SER A 313 20.66 21.41 -28.51
N ASN A 314 21.69 20.54 -28.48
CA ASN A 314 22.35 20.06 -29.74
C ASN A 314 21.38 19.14 -30.49
#